data_a49b49e26f143c74c093880e105ee2f0
#
_entry.id   a49b49e26f143c74c093880e105ee2f0
#
_cell.length_a   1.000
_cell.length_b   1.000
_cell.length_c   1.000
_cell.angle_alpha   90.00
_cell.angle_beta   90.00
_cell.angle_gamma   90.00
#
_symmetry.space_group_name_H-M   'P 1'
#
loop_
_entity.id
_entity.type
_entity.pdbx_description
1 polymer ?
#
loop_
_entity_poly.entity_id
_entity_poly.type
_entity_poly.pdbx_seq_one_letter_code
_entity_poly.pdbx_strand_id
1 'polypeptide(L)'
;RQSLIDERQKITLTDEKSGVLKVDLIQVVGRGGSAIAYKGIRHFNGEKQMCIIKEYFPDESQLPVKRYYREKAGEPIWIRSEDREEEKKRQEQNVRREIRLANDMYFDGENNSPYAFHTEFLTHYGDSSYMILDTSEGQTLEAYVREKGRLSIEEAIESIERLLVIVEQLLGDKYCHGDIKGQNIWIRGEGVAKSFCLLDFGSVFSYDEYGYDLKTMSRQEKKEMADKIVFNEGIGCSSEGYRAPKIFQLSVAKARYIEERTARRAGLLLEAVKAITPATDLYSCIQVMFRLLYGEVYKGDGSVNIEKIQERTGCSESVAEKLLEMMKKNGKEEYRTADEVRKDLEILKTLQQKGAHPQVILDALKEKLKNKTIEIDERLLNQVKCEN
;
A
#
# COMPACT_ATOMS: atom_id res chain seq x y z
N ARG A 1 2.34 21.25 -2.31
CA ARG A 1 3.40 21.18 -3.35
C ARG A 1 2.78 21.47 -4.69
N GLN A 2 3.37 22.38 -5.48
CA GLN A 2 2.88 22.74 -6.79
C GLN A 2 3.31 21.64 -7.79
N SER A 3 2.43 21.25 -8.71
CA SER A 3 2.79 20.32 -9.79
C SER A 3 3.91 20.91 -10.63
N LEU A 4 4.90 20.11 -11.02
CA LEU A 4 5.96 20.52 -11.91
C LEU A 4 5.52 20.60 -13.36
N ILE A 5 4.52 19.80 -13.73
CA ILE A 5 3.91 19.78 -15.04
C ILE A 5 2.46 20.23 -14.88
N ASP A 6 2.05 21.22 -15.66
CA ASP A 6 0.66 21.66 -15.70
C ASP A 6 -0.24 20.55 -16.23
N GLU A 7 -1.42 20.43 -15.64
CA GLU A 7 -2.47 19.56 -16.17
C GLU A 7 -2.78 19.97 -17.62
N ARG A 8 -3.03 18.97 -18.49
CA ARG A 8 -3.26 19.12 -19.92
C ARG A 8 -2.04 19.43 -20.78
N GLN A 9 -0.84 19.31 -20.22
CA GLN A 9 0.38 19.49 -21.00
C GLN A 9 0.66 18.26 -21.85
N LYS A 10 1.08 18.47 -23.09
CA LYS A 10 1.64 17.41 -23.95
C LYS A 10 3.12 17.33 -23.69
N ILE A 11 3.57 16.23 -23.18
CA ILE A 11 4.99 15.96 -22.97
C ILE A 11 5.48 14.92 -23.96
N THR A 12 6.70 15.10 -24.43
CA THR A 12 7.39 14.11 -25.23
C THR A 12 8.48 13.50 -24.36
N LEU A 13 8.34 12.24 -24.06
CA LEU A 13 9.30 11.47 -23.32
C LEU A 13 10.03 10.52 -24.26
N THR A 14 11.27 10.19 -23.96
CA THR A 14 12.05 9.23 -24.74
C THR A 14 12.08 7.92 -23.97
N ASP A 15 11.55 6.86 -24.55
CA ASP A 15 11.71 5.51 -24.04
C ASP A 15 13.04 4.92 -24.53
N GLU A 16 13.77 4.25 -23.64
CA GLU A 16 15.05 3.62 -23.95
C GLU A 16 14.94 2.51 -25.02
N LYS A 17 13.76 1.87 -25.11
CA LYS A 17 13.52 0.74 -26.03
C LYS A 17 12.84 1.13 -27.33
N SER A 18 11.86 2.03 -27.27
CA SER A 18 10.97 2.35 -28.40
C SER A 18 11.19 3.75 -28.98
N GLY A 19 12.08 4.55 -28.42
CA GLY A 19 12.36 5.91 -28.90
C GLY A 19 11.43 6.95 -28.32
N VAL A 20 10.84 7.82 -29.15
CA VAL A 20 10.03 8.95 -28.69
C VAL A 20 8.61 8.52 -28.37
N LEU A 21 8.21 8.66 -27.11
CA LEU A 21 6.85 8.45 -26.63
C LEU A 21 6.13 9.79 -26.46
N LYS A 22 4.98 9.95 -27.08
CA LYS A 22 4.12 11.11 -26.87
C LYS A 22 3.05 10.79 -25.84
N VAL A 23 2.94 11.65 -24.84
CA VAL A 23 1.97 11.50 -23.77
C VAL A 23 1.18 12.78 -23.59
N ASP A 24 -0.14 12.66 -23.55
CA ASP A 24 -1.04 13.74 -23.18
C ASP A 24 -1.38 13.60 -21.68
N LEU A 25 -0.94 14.51 -20.84
CA LEU A 25 -1.33 14.56 -19.43
C LEU A 25 -2.74 15.12 -19.31
N ILE A 26 -3.62 14.41 -18.60
CA ILE A 26 -5.03 14.79 -18.44
C ILE A 26 -5.27 15.45 -17.08
N GLN A 27 -4.85 14.79 -16.00
CA GLN A 27 -5.06 15.30 -14.65
C GLN A 27 -4.09 14.68 -13.64
N VAL A 28 -3.84 15.39 -12.55
CA VAL A 28 -3.14 14.85 -11.38
C VAL A 28 -4.08 13.92 -10.63
N VAL A 29 -3.66 12.67 -10.41
CA VAL A 29 -4.42 11.66 -9.65
C VAL A 29 -3.87 11.44 -8.25
N GLY A 30 -2.60 11.80 -8.01
CA GLY A 30 -1.99 11.67 -6.69
C GLY A 30 -0.73 12.51 -6.54
N ARG A 31 -0.45 12.94 -5.29
CA ARG A 31 0.76 13.67 -4.91
C ARG A 31 1.34 13.03 -3.66
N GLY A 32 2.51 12.47 -3.77
CA GLY A 32 3.25 11.86 -2.68
C GLY A 32 4.47 12.67 -2.22
N GLY A 33 5.23 12.11 -1.31
CA GLY A 33 6.50 12.66 -0.82
C GLY A 33 7.55 12.72 -1.92
N SER A 34 7.67 11.67 -2.71
CA SER A 34 8.72 11.48 -3.72
C SER A 34 8.23 11.46 -5.17
N ALA A 35 6.90 11.46 -5.41
CA ALA A 35 6.35 11.39 -6.76
C ALA A 35 5.01 12.11 -6.89
N ILE A 36 4.69 12.53 -8.13
CA ILE A 36 3.37 12.98 -8.55
C ILE A 36 2.88 12.01 -9.62
N ALA A 37 1.64 11.52 -9.46
CA ALA A 37 1.00 10.64 -10.42
C ALA A 37 -0.01 11.42 -11.27
N TYR A 38 0.07 11.23 -12.57
CA TYR A 38 -0.82 11.83 -13.56
C TYR A 38 -1.59 10.73 -14.29
N LYS A 39 -2.87 10.95 -14.55
CA LYS A 39 -3.62 10.24 -15.57
C LYS A 39 -3.26 10.82 -16.93
N GLY A 40 -2.94 9.96 -17.89
CA GLY A 40 -2.55 10.40 -19.22
C GLY A 40 -2.99 9.43 -20.32
N ILE A 41 -2.74 9.84 -21.55
CA ILE A 41 -2.91 9.00 -22.74
C ILE A 41 -1.56 8.91 -23.44
N ARG A 42 -1.04 7.70 -23.55
CA ARG A 42 0.11 7.46 -24.43
C ARG A 42 -0.35 7.19 -25.86
N HIS A 43 0.47 7.66 -26.80
CA HIS A 43 0.28 7.40 -28.22
C HIS A 43 1.37 6.43 -28.67
N PHE A 44 0.98 5.23 -29.05
CA PHE A 44 1.88 4.19 -29.50
C PHE A 44 1.33 3.52 -30.77
N ASN A 45 2.14 3.48 -31.84
CA ASN A 45 1.76 2.87 -33.13
C ASN A 45 0.39 3.33 -33.68
N GLY A 46 0.02 4.59 -33.46
CA GLY A 46 -1.26 5.15 -33.90
C GLY A 46 -2.45 4.87 -32.96
N GLU A 47 -2.25 4.06 -31.92
CA GLU A 47 -3.25 3.79 -30.89
C GLU A 47 -3.10 4.72 -29.70
N LYS A 48 -4.22 4.93 -29.00
CA LYS A 48 -4.28 5.72 -27.76
C LYS A 48 -4.59 4.79 -26.60
N GLN A 49 -3.73 4.78 -25.60
CA GLN A 49 -3.89 3.96 -24.42
C GLN A 49 -3.86 4.81 -23.15
N MET A 50 -4.83 4.56 -22.26
CA MET A 50 -4.83 5.17 -20.93
C MET A 50 -3.65 4.64 -20.11
N CYS A 51 -3.00 5.54 -19.37
CA CYS A 51 -1.88 5.18 -18.50
C CYS A 51 -1.84 6.08 -17.27
N ILE A 52 -1.11 5.63 -16.26
CA ILE A 52 -0.64 6.45 -15.14
C ILE A 52 0.83 6.76 -15.37
N ILE A 53 1.19 8.01 -15.22
CA ILE A 53 2.57 8.47 -15.32
C ILE A 53 2.99 8.97 -13.95
N LYS A 54 4.05 8.42 -13.41
CA LYS A 54 4.67 8.90 -12.17
C LYS A 54 5.90 9.75 -12.51
N GLU A 55 5.93 10.97 -12.02
CA GLU A 55 7.08 11.87 -12.02
C GLU A 55 7.77 11.79 -10.67
N TYR A 56 8.99 11.32 -10.66
CA TYR A 56 9.77 11.16 -9.44
C TYR A 56 10.67 12.35 -9.18
N PHE A 57 10.84 12.63 -7.91
CA PHE A 57 11.73 13.67 -7.41
C PHE A 57 12.33 13.24 -6.06
N PRO A 58 13.54 13.71 -5.69
CA PRO A 58 14.14 13.40 -4.40
C PRO A 58 13.24 13.83 -3.24
N ASP A 59 13.30 13.06 -2.16
CA ASP A 59 12.62 13.43 -0.92
C ASP A 59 13.27 14.66 -0.31
N GLU A 60 12.49 15.76 -0.25
CA GLU A 60 12.94 17.02 0.34
C GLU A 60 13.26 16.93 1.83
N SER A 61 12.81 15.85 2.53
CA SER A 61 13.13 15.62 3.93
C SER A 61 14.58 15.18 4.15
N GLN A 62 15.22 14.61 3.13
CA GLN A 62 16.60 14.13 3.20
C GLN A 62 17.61 15.11 2.60
N LEU A 63 17.16 16.00 1.69
CA LEU A 63 17.99 16.97 1.02
C LEU A 63 17.24 18.31 0.93
N PRO A 64 17.87 19.44 1.25
CA PRO A 64 17.26 20.77 1.05
C PRO A 64 17.27 21.12 -0.45
N VAL A 65 16.61 20.30 -1.25
CA VAL A 65 16.50 20.48 -2.69
C VAL A 65 15.27 21.32 -2.98
N LYS A 66 15.45 22.48 -3.60
CA LYS A 66 14.35 23.27 -4.14
C LYS A 66 14.21 22.97 -5.62
N ARG A 67 13.00 22.83 -6.09
CA ARG A 67 12.68 22.65 -7.49
C ARG A 67 12.48 23.99 -8.17
N TYR A 68 13.02 24.14 -9.38
CA TYR A 68 12.76 25.28 -10.23
C TYR A 68 12.32 24.82 -11.61
N TYR A 69 11.44 25.58 -12.21
CA TYR A 69 11.12 25.47 -13.63
C TYR A 69 12.07 26.32 -14.44
N ARG A 70 12.53 25.84 -15.58
CA ARG A 70 13.02 26.70 -16.64
C ARG A 70 11.81 27.32 -17.34
N GLU A 71 11.65 28.62 -17.22
CA GLU A 71 10.52 29.37 -17.80
C GLU A 71 10.34 29.17 -19.32
N LYS A 72 11.38 28.74 -20.06
CA LYS A 72 11.34 28.61 -21.52
C LYS A 72 11.16 27.18 -22.05
N ALA A 73 11.30 26.13 -21.26
CA ALA A 73 11.23 24.75 -21.74
C ALA A 73 10.33 23.83 -20.90
N GLY A 74 9.82 24.29 -19.75
CA GLY A 74 8.96 23.47 -18.88
C GLY A 74 9.68 22.29 -18.21
N GLU A 75 11.00 22.18 -18.37
CA GLU A 75 11.78 21.08 -17.80
C GLU A 75 11.99 21.27 -16.29
N PRO A 76 11.70 20.27 -15.46
CA PRO A 76 11.96 20.32 -14.04
C PRO A 76 13.46 20.33 -13.76
N ILE A 77 13.92 21.27 -12.94
CA ILE A 77 15.33 21.42 -12.56
C ILE A 77 15.46 21.34 -11.04
N TRP A 78 16.47 20.61 -10.57
CA TRP A 78 16.88 20.52 -9.19
C TRP A 78 17.98 21.52 -8.87
N ILE A 79 17.97 22.14 -7.69
CA ILE A 79 18.81 23.30 -7.42
C ILE A 79 20.21 22.98 -6.91
N ARG A 80 20.50 21.79 -6.47
CA ARG A 80 21.86 21.50 -6.06
C ARG A 80 22.71 21.04 -7.25
N SER A 81 23.75 21.82 -7.56
CA SER A 81 24.66 21.54 -8.68
C SER A 81 25.73 20.49 -8.35
N GLU A 82 26.18 20.41 -7.09
CA GLU A 82 27.34 19.62 -6.71
C GLU A 82 27.07 18.10 -6.63
N ASP A 83 25.84 17.72 -6.20
CA ASP A 83 25.45 16.29 -6.04
C ASP A 83 24.39 15.85 -7.06
N ARG A 84 24.10 16.67 -8.05
CA ARG A 84 22.96 16.52 -8.97
C ARG A 84 22.98 15.22 -9.73
N GLU A 85 24.12 14.82 -10.30
CA GLU A 85 24.24 13.63 -11.11
C GLU A 85 24.18 12.36 -10.25
N GLU A 86 24.76 12.39 -9.05
CA GLU A 86 24.67 11.26 -8.12
C GLU A 86 23.23 11.05 -7.62
N GLU A 87 22.54 12.14 -7.31
CA GLU A 87 21.15 12.10 -6.87
C GLU A 87 20.19 11.61 -7.96
N LYS A 88 20.38 12.05 -9.20
CA LYS A 88 19.65 11.53 -10.35
C LYS A 88 19.85 10.04 -10.52
N LYS A 89 21.09 9.59 -10.44
CA LYS A 89 21.45 8.17 -10.56
C LYS A 89 20.81 7.34 -9.45
N ARG A 90 20.81 7.85 -8.22
CA ARG A 90 20.16 7.20 -7.08
C ARG A 90 18.65 7.09 -7.28
N GLN A 91 18.00 8.18 -7.69
CA GLN A 91 16.58 8.19 -7.99
C GLN A 91 16.24 7.21 -9.11
N GLU A 92 16.99 7.20 -10.19
CA GLU A 92 16.80 6.26 -11.30
C GLU A 92 16.89 4.81 -10.83
N GLN A 93 17.88 4.48 -9.99
CA GLN A 93 18.01 3.13 -9.45
C GLN A 93 16.81 2.72 -8.59
N ASN A 94 16.27 3.63 -7.77
CA ASN A 94 15.07 3.38 -6.98
C ASN A 94 13.84 3.17 -7.88
N VAL A 95 13.68 3.98 -8.92
CA VAL A 95 12.58 3.84 -9.89
C VAL A 95 12.70 2.51 -10.65
N ARG A 96 13.89 2.14 -11.12
CA ARG A 96 14.14 0.85 -11.81
C ARG A 96 13.88 -0.34 -10.89
N ARG A 97 14.19 -0.21 -9.59
CA ARG A 97 13.84 -1.22 -8.59
C ARG A 97 12.32 -1.37 -8.44
N GLU A 98 11.59 -0.26 -8.32
CA GLU A 98 10.13 -0.26 -8.24
C GLU A 98 9.51 -0.94 -9.46
N ILE A 99 9.99 -0.60 -10.67
CA ILE A 99 9.53 -1.20 -11.93
C ILE A 99 9.78 -2.70 -11.96
N ARG A 100 10.97 -3.15 -11.56
CA ARG A 100 11.30 -4.57 -11.50
C ARG A 100 10.34 -5.32 -10.58
N LEU A 101 10.11 -4.81 -9.37
CA LEU A 101 9.22 -5.43 -8.41
C LEU A 101 7.77 -5.47 -8.91
N ALA A 102 7.28 -4.38 -9.52
CA ALA A 102 5.95 -4.34 -10.12
C ALA A 102 5.81 -5.35 -11.26
N ASN A 103 6.83 -5.48 -12.10
CA ASN A 103 6.83 -6.42 -13.22
C ASN A 103 7.01 -7.87 -12.78
N ASP A 104 7.79 -8.14 -11.73
CA ASP A 104 7.88 -9.48 -11.12
C ASP A 104 6.49 -9.95 -10.67
N MET A 105 5.70 -9.04 -10.06
CA MET A 105 4.31 -9.30 -9.67
C MET A 105 3.36 -9.43 -10.88
N TYR A 106 3.61 -8.72 -11.98
CA TYR A 106 2.79 -8.77 -13.19
C TYR A 106 3.03 -10.05 -14.00
N PHE A 107 4.27 -10.51 -14.06
CA PHE A 107 4.71 -11.68 -14.83
C PHE A 107 4.81 -12.97 -13.99
N ASP A 108 4.01 -13.11 -12.93
CA ASP A 108 4.01 -14.29 -12.11
C ASP A 108 3.67 -15.57 -12.92
N GLY A 109 4.72 -16.30 -13.32
CA GLY A 109 4.65 -17.56 -14.03
C GLY A 109 4.09 -17.50 -15.45
N GLU A 110 3.19 -18.41 -15.79
CA GLU A 110 2.63 -18.58 -17.14
C GLU A 110 1.51 -17.58 -17.47
N ASN A 111 0.99 -16.85 -16.47
CA ASN A 111 -0.11 -15.89 -16.63
C ASN A 111 0.27 -14.55 -16.01
N ASN A 112 -0.06 -13.45 -16.74
CA ASN A 112 0.06 -12.10 -16.17
C ASN A 112 -0.73 -11.99 -14.88
N SER A 113 -0.12 -11.46 -13.82
CA SER A 113 -0.81 -11.27 -12.56
C SER A 113 -1.95 -10.26 -12.70
N PRO A 114 -3.17 -10.57 -12.26
CA PRO A 114 -4.26 -9.59 -12.25
C PRO A 114 -4.06 -8.49 -11.20
N TYR A 115 -3.04 -8.59 -10.32
CA TYR A 115 -2.86 -7.76 -9.14
C TYR A 115 -1.84 -6.64 -9.29
N ALA A 116 -1.14 -6.59 -10.42
CA ALA A 116 -0.20 -5.53 -10.75
C ALA A 116 -0.41 -5.04 -12.19
N PHE A 117 0.23 -3.93 -12.53
CA PHE A 117 0.25 -3.39 -13.88
C PHE A 117 1.62 -3.58 -14.50
N HIS A 118 1.65 -3.85 -15.79
CA HIS A 118 2.89 -3.72 -16.55
C HIS A 118 3.43 -2.30 -16.42
N THR A 119 4.70 -2.18 -16.15
CA THR A 119 5.34 -0.91 -15.80
C THR A 119 6.60 -0.72 -16.61
N GLU A 120 6.75 0.44 -17.23
CA GLU A 120 7.90 0.77 -18.06
C GLU A 120 8.62 2.00 -17.51
N PHE A 121 9.96 1.97 -17.59
CA PHE A 121 10.76 3.15 -17.32
C PHE A 121 10.71 4.07 -18.53
N LEU A 122 10.31 5.28 -18.26
CA LEU A 122 10.45 6.38 -19.19
C LEU A 122 11.62 7.21 -18.72
N THR A 123 12.46 7.56 -19.62
CA THR A 123 13.69 8.35 -19.39
C THR A 123 13.47 9.61 -18.53
N HIS A 124 14.54 10.34 -18.34
CA HIS A 124 14.51 11.67 -17.70
C HIS A 124 13.90 12.72 -18.62
N TYR A 125 13.08 13.58 -18.03
CA TYR A 125 12.73 14.87 -18.60
C TYR A 125 13.19 15.94 -17.62
N GLY A 126 14.16 16.74 -18.03
CA GLY A 126 14.91 17.57 -17.10
C GLY A 126 15.68 16.72 -16.07
N ASP A 127 15.44 16.99 -14.80
CA ASP A 127 16.08 16.27 -13.68
C ASP A 127 15.20 15.21 -13.05
N SER A 128 13.97 15.04 -13.51
CA SER A 128 13.04 14.04 -12.98
C SER A 128 13.06 12.75 -13.78
N SER A 129 12.91 11.64 -13.07
CA SER A 129 12.66 10.32 -13.67
C SER A 129 11.18 10.09 -13.83
N TYR A 130 10.79 9.36 -14.85
CA TYR A 130 9.40 9.04 -15.13
C TYR A 130 9.20 7.54 -15.29
N MET A 131 8.03 7.10 -14.86
CA MET A 131 7.56 5.74 -15.03
C MET A 131 6.14 5.77 -15.59
N ILE A 132 5.82 4.87 -16.51
CA ILE A 132 4.49 4.66 -17.02
C ILE A 132 3.93 3.32 -16.55
N LEU A 133 2.68 3.32 -16.13
CA LEU A 133 1.90 2.12 -15.83
C LEU A 133 0.80 1.99 -16.87
N ASP A 134 0.75 0.84 -17.55
CA ASP A 134 -0.33 0.50 -18.48
C ASP A 134 -1.57 0.13 -17.69
N THR A 135 -2.49 1.08 -17.55
CA THR A 135 -3.72 0.87 -16.80
C THR A 135 -4.90 0.61 -17.71
N SER A 136 -5.78 -0.26 -17.29
CA SER A 136 -7.15 -0.31 -17.79
C SER A 136 -7.98 0.84 -17.24
N GLU A 137 -9.17 1.07 -17.81
CA GLU A 137 -10.14 1.98 -17.20
C GLU A 137 -10.43 1.58 -15.75
N GLY A 138 -10.62 2.59 -14.90
CA GLY A 138 -10.84 2.39 -13.47
C GLY A 138 -10.49 3.63 -12.65
N GLN A 139 -10.44 3.44 -11.35
CA GLN A 139 -10.08 4.49 -10.39
C GLN A 139 -9.49 3.89 -9.11
N THR A 140 -8.89 4.73 -8.27
CA THR A 140 -8.43 4.27 -6.96
C THR A 140 -9.61 3.99 -6.03
N LEU A 141 -9.42 3.07 -5.08
CA LEU A 141 -10.43 2.78 -4.06
C LEU A 141 -10.78 4.03 -3.24
N GLU A 142 -9.83 4.89 -2.96
CA GLU A 142 -10.08 6.18 -2.29
C GLU A 142 -10.97 7.12 -3.13
N ALA A 143 -10.75 7.20 -4.45
CA ALA A 143 -11.61 7.99 -5.34
C ALA A 143 -13.02 7.41 -5.40
N TYR A 144 -13.15 6.10 -5.52
CA TYR A 144 -14.43 5.39 -5.51
C TYR A 144 -15.24 5.68 -4.24
N VAL A 145 -14.62 5.57 -3.06
CA VAL A 145 -15.28 5.84 -1.78
C VAL A 145 -15.66 7.32 -1.64
N ARG A 146 -14.83 8.21 -2.15
CA ARG A 146 -15.15 9.66 -2.14
C ARG A 146 -16.40 9.98 -2.98
N GLU A 147 -16.58 9.30 -4.10
CA GLU A 147 -17.76 9.49 -4.97
C GLU A 147 -19.01 8.78 -4.43
N LYS A 148 -18.86 7.54 -4.00
CA LYS A 148 -19.98 6.71 -3.53
C LYS A 148 -20.38 6.99 -2.08
N GLY A 149 -19.45 7.46 -1.26
CA GLY A 149 -19.58 7.51 0.19
C GLY A 149 -19.03 6.24 0.86
N ARG A 150 -19.43 6.01 2.10
CA ARG A 150 -19.03 4.82 2.86
C ARG A 150 -19.63 3.55 2.24
N LEU A 151 -18.88 2.47 2.29
CA LEU A 151 -19.33 1.17 1.81
C LEU A 151 -20.22 0.49 2.85
N SER A 152 -21.07 -0.41 2.39
CA SER A 152 -21.76 -1.35 3.27
C SER A 152 -20.75 -2.34 3.88
N ILE A 153 -21.19 -3.05 4.92
CA ILE A 153 -20.35 -4.07 5.57
C ILE A 153 -20.00 -5.19 4.58
N GLU A 154 -20.94 -5.60 3.77
CA GLU A 154 -20.75 -6.63 2.75
C GLU A 154 -19.72 -6.19 1.70
N GLU A 155 -19.85 -4.98 1.17
CA GLU A 155 -18.91 -4.43 0.19
C GLU A 155 -17.50 -4.26 0.78
N ALA A 156 -17.39 -3.87 2.04
CA ALA A 156 -16.11 -3.76 2.73
C ALA A 156 -15.48 -5.15 2.95
N ILE A 157 -16.26 -6.14 3.37
CA ILE A 157 -15.78 -7.53 3.53
C ILE A 157 -15.26 -8.06 2.19
N GLU A 158 -16.04 -7.93 1.11
CA GLU A 158 -15.61 -8.36 -0.23
C GLU A 158 -14.32 -7.66 -0.68
N SER A 159 -14.19 -6.37 -0.38
CA SER A 159 -12.97 -5.61 -0.70
C SER A 159 -11.75 -6.17 0.03
N ILE A 160 -11.91 -6.51 1.31
CA ILE A 160 -10.80 -7.07 2.09
C ILE A 160 -10.47 -8.50 1.68
N GLU A 161 -11.46 -9.35 1.40
CA GLU A 161 -11.22 -10.71 0.88
C GLU A 161 -10.34 -10.67 -0.39
N ARG A 162 -10.57 -9.70 -1.29
CA ARG A 162 -9.74 -9.49 -2.49
C ARG A 162 -8.32 -9.02 -2.16
N LEU A 163 -8.19 -8.09 -1.23
CA LEU A 163 -6.86 -7.64 -0.77
C LEU A 163 -6.08 -8.77 -0.10
N LEU A 164 -6.76 -9.64 0.66
CA LEU A 164 -6.11 -10.78 1.30
C LEU A 164 -5.53 -11.76 0.27
N VAL A 165 -6.20 -11.98 -0.86
CA VAL A 165 -5.65 -12.80 -1.95
C VAL A 165 -4.36 -12.19 -2.49
N ILE A 166 -4.33 -10.86 -2.70
CA ILE A 166 -3.13 -10.16 -3.16
C ILE A 166 -1.99 -10.27 -2.13
N VAL A 167 -2.30 -10.07 -0.85
CA VAL A 167 -1.31 -10.17 0.23
C VAL A 167 -0.75 -11.59 0.34
N GLU A 168 -1.57 -12.62 0.16
CA GLU A 168 -1.11 -14.00 0.15
C GLU A 168 -0.18 -14.30 -1.03
N GLN A 169 -0.46 -13.74 -2.21
CA GLN A 169 0.43 -13.85 -3.35
C GLN A 169 1.77 -13.14 -3.08
N LEU A 170 1.73 -11.90 -2.60
CA LEU A 170 2.94 -11.18 -2.19
C LEU A 170 3.78 -11.98 -1.19
N LEU A 171 3.10 -12.59 -0.22
CA LEU A 171 3.76 -13.42 0.78
C LEU A 171 4.37 -14.70 0.19
N GLY A 172 3.66 -15.35 -0.75
CA GLY A 172 4.17 -16.52 -1.48
C GLY A 172 5.46 -16.20 -2.21
N ASP A 173 5.53 -15.01 -2.80
CA ASP A 173 6.71 -14.46 -3.51
C ASP A 173 7.71 -13.81 -2.55
N LYS A 174 7.48 -13.90 -1.23
CA LYS A 174 8.32 -13.35 -0.15
C LYS A 174 8.48 -11.84 -0.18
N TYR A 175 7.44 -11.14 -0.60
CA TYR A 175 7.36 -9.69 -0.60
C TYR A 175 6.41 -9.14 0.47
N CYS A 176 6.72 -7.94 0.95
CA CYS A 176 5.82 -7.08 1.70
C CYS A 176 5.64 -5.79 0.90
N HIS A 177 4.38 -5.37 0.68
CA HIS A 177 4.10 -4.12 -0.03
C HIS A 177 4.47 -2.89 0.80
N GLY A 178 4.14 -2.91 2.08
CA GLY A 178 4.53 -1.90 3.06
C GLY A 178 3.74 -0.59 3.03
N ASP A 179 2.91 -0.31 2.00
CA ASP A 179 2.08 0.92 1.89
C ASP A 179 0.71 0.65 1.27
N ILE A 180 -0.01 -0.38 1.75
CA ILE A 180 -1.38 -0.67 1.32
C ILE A 180 -2.32 0.37 1.91
N LYS A 181 -3.03 1.09 1.03
CA LYS A 181 -4.03 2.13 1.36
C LYS A 181 -4.96 2.36 0.18
N GLY A 182 -6.08 3.03 0.39
CA GLY A 182 -7.08 3.26 -0.67
C GLY A 182 -6.55 3.96 -1.93
N GLN A 183 -5.53 4.84 -1.79
CA GLN A 183 -4.89 5.51 -2.92
C GLN A 183 -3.99 4.59 -3.75
N ASN A 184 -3.49 3.50 -3.16
CA ASN A 184 -2.62 2.53 -3.82
C ASN A 184 -3.36 1.27 -4.29
N ILE A 185 -4.69 1.26 -4.20
CA ILE A 185 -5.55 0.19 -4.69
C ILE A 185 -6.34 0.71 -5.88
N TRP A 186 -6.13 0.12 -7.05
CA TRP A 186 -6.85 0.43 -8.28
C TRP A 186 -7.98 -0.55 -8.49
N ILE A 187 -9.19 -0.03 -8.75
CA ILE A 187 -10.36 -0.83 -9.09
C ILE A 187 -10.49 -0.84 -10.61
N ARG A 188 -10.47 -2.03 -11.21
CA ARG A 188 -10.73 -2.25 -12.63
C ARG A 188 -12.19 -2.54 -12.88
N GLY A 189 -12.80 -1.88 -13.86
CA GLY A 189 -14.18 -2.08 -14.28
C GLY A 189 -15.19 -1.44 -13.33
N GLU A 190 -16.44 -1.89 -13.38
CA GLU A 190 -17.55 -1.34 -12.61
C GLU A 190 -17.71 -2.05 -11.26
N GLY A 191 -17.74 -1.28 -10.19
CA GLY A 191 -18.00 -1.74 -8.83
C GLY A 191 -16.77 -2.31 -8.10
N VAL A 192 -16.85 -2.32 -6.76
CA VAL A 192 -15.77 -2.77 -5.86
C VAL A 192 -15.43 -4.25 -6.05
N ALA A 193 -16.41 -5.04 -6.52
CA ALA A 193 -16.30 -6.50 -6.57
C ALA A 193 -15.46 -7.05 -7.75
N LYS A 194 -15.02 -6.25 -8.73
CA LYS A 194 -14.55 -6.85 -10.00
C LYS A 194 -13.07 -7.21 -10.07
N SER A 195 -12.15 -6.35 -9.77
CA SER A 195 -10.74 -6.71 -9.56
C SER A 195 -9.95 -5.56 -8.94
N PHE A 196 -9.01 -5.90 -8.07
CA PHE A 196 -8.08 -4.95 -7.49
C PHE A 196 -6.69 -5.14 -8.09
N CYS A 197 -5.98 -4.03 -8.26
CA CYS A 197 -4.55 -4.03 -8.53
C CYS A 197 -3.87 -3.10 -7.54
N LEU A 198 -2.66 -3.46 -7.14
CA LEU A 198 -1.82 -2.59 -6.34
C LEU A 198 -1.06 -1.62 -7.24
N LEU A 199 -0.93 -0.40 -6.75
CA LEU A 199 -0.09 0.66 -7.27
C LEU A 199 1.05 0.91 -6.28
N ASP A 200 2.10 1.60 -6.73
CA ASP A 200 3.16 2.13 -5.90
C ASP A 200 3.97 1.06 -5.15
N PHE A 201 4.86 0.42 -5.89
CA PHE A 201 5.77 -0.61 -5.36
C PHE A 201 7.06 -0.03 -4.75
N GLY A 202 7.12 1.29 -4.55
CA GLY A 202 8.28 1.96 -3.99
C GLY A 202 8.64 1.52 -2.57
N SER A 203 7.64 1.15 -1.76
CA SER A 203 7.83 0.70 -0.37
C SER A 203 8.02 -0.81 -0.23
N VAL A 204 7.90 -1.56 -1.33
CA VAL A 204 8.03 -3.02 -1.33
C VAL A 204 9.44 -3.44 -0.95
N PHE A 205 9.55 -4.47 -0.12
CA PHE A 205 10.81 -5.14 0.14
C PHE A 205 10.65 -6.67 0.10
N SER A 206 11.72 -7.35 -0.27
CA SER A 206 11.79 -8.81 -0.24
C SER A 206 12.32 -9.30 1.09
N TYR A 207 11.68 -10.30 1.69
CA TYR A 207 12.19 -10.96 2.90
C TYR A 207 13.52 -11.66 2.66
N ASP A 208 13.80 -12.12 1.43
CA ASP A 208 15.06 -12.78 1.07
C ASP A 208 16.19 -11.78 0.84
N GLU A 209 15.90 -10.55 0.40
CA GLU A 209 16.90 -9.50 0.17
C GLU A 209 17.69 -9.16 1.44
N TYR A 210 17.11 -9.36 2.61
CA TYR A 210 17.66 -9.04 3.92
C TYR A 210 17.82 -10.28 4.83
N GLY A 211 18.01 -11.45 4.23
CA GLY A 211 18.24 -12.73 4.91
C GLY A 211 19.66 -12.86 5.51
N TYR A 212 20.01 -11.98 6.47
CA TYR A 212 21.31 -12.00 7.14
C TYR A 212 21.21 -12.50 8.59
N ASP A 213 22.29 -13.06 9.12
CA ASP A 213 22.42 -13.37 10.54
C ASP A 213 23.19 -12.28 11.28
N LEU A 214 22.47 -11.48 12.07
CA LEU A 214 23.05 -10.36 12.83
C LEU A 214 24.12 -10.77 13.83
N LYS A 215 24.10 -12.04 14.29
CA LYS A 215 25.05 -12.54 15.28
C LYS A 215 26.43 -12.77 14.69
N THR A 216 26.47 -13.15 13.40
CA THR A 216 27.71 -13.45 12.68
C THR A 216 28.31 -12.24 11.98
N MET A 217 27.51 -11.18 11.75
CA MET A 217 27.97 -9.98 11.05
C MET A 217 28.93 -9.15 11.88
N SER A 218 30.04 -8.77 11.27
CA SER A 218 30.98 -7.76 11.76
C SER A 218 30.36 -6.37 11.84
N ARG A 219 31.01 -5.44 12.54
CA ARG A 219 30.58 -4.04 12.62
C ARG A 219 30.54 -3.37 11.25
N GLN A 220 31.47 -3.71 10.37
CA GLN A 220 31.56 -3.15 9.03
C GLN A 220 30.44 -3.67 8.14
N GLU A 221 30.18 -4.99 8.13
CA GLU A 221 29.09 -5.60 7.36
C GLU A 221 27.72 -5.05 7.78
N LYS A 222 27.51 -4.80 9.09
CA LYS A 222 26.26 -4.15 9.57
C LYS A 222 26.09 -2.76 8.99
N LYS A 223 27.14 -1.97 8.92
CA LYS A 223 27.09 -0.64 8.30
C LYS A 223 26.79 -0.70 6.81
N GLU A 224 27.49 -1.54 6.07
CA GLU A 224 27.30 -1.72 4.62
C GLU A 224 25.87 -2.16 4.29
N MET A 225 25.31 -3.08 5.07
CA MET A 225 23.91 -3.50 4.90
C MET A 225 22.93 -2.39 5.25
N ALA A 226 23.17 -1.65 6.33
CA ALA A 226 22.35 -0.52 6.73
C ALA A 226 22.38 0.61 5.68
N ASP A 227 23.53 0.86 5.06
CA ASP A 227 23.67 1.83 3.97
C ASP A 227 22.86 1.40 2.73
N LYS A 228 22.81 0.10 2.40
CA LYS A 228 21.93 -0.43 1.34
C LYS A 228 20.45 -0.18 1.64
N ILE A 229 20.02 -0.38 2.90
CA ILE A 229 18.64 -0.12 3.33
C ILE A 229 18.31 1.37 3.23
N VAL A 230 19.23 2.23 3.65
CA VAL A 230 19.05 3.69 3.55
C VAL A 230 19.01 4.15 2.10
N PHE A 231 19.85 3.55 1.25
CA PHE A 231 19.87 3.84 -0.19
C PHE A 231 18.52 3.53 -0.86
N ASN A 232 17.81 2.51 -0.38
CA ASN A 232 16.45 2.21 -0.80
C ASN A 232 15.46 3.12 -0.04
N GLU A 233 15.14 4.26 -0.63
CA GLU A 233 14.34 5.31 0.00
C GLU A 233 12.95 4.84 0.45
N GLY A 234 12.30 3.97 -0.32
CA GLY A 234 10.95 3.50 -0.07
C GLY A 234 10.81 2.59 1.17
N ILE A 235 11.87 1.87 1.56
CA ILE A 235 11.81 0.96 2.70
C ILE A 235 11.54 1.73 4.00
N GLY A 236 10.47 1.36 4.69
CA GLY A 236 10.00 2.02 5.91
C GLY A 236 9.19 3.29 5.66
N CYS A 237 9.00 3.70 4.41
CA CYS A 237 8.11 4.79 4.05
C CYS A 237 6.70 4.24 3.84
N SER A 238 5.77 4.62 4.71
CA SER A 238 4.37 4.23 4.61
C SER A 238 3.47 5.33 5.13
N SER A 239 2.20 5.27 4.75
CA SER A 239 1.23 6.33 5.03
C SER A 239 0.75 6.30 6.48
N GLU A 240 0.70 7.47 7.10
CA GLU A 240 0.17 7.61 8.46
C GLU A 240 -1.26 7.04 8.54
N GLY A 241 -1.55 6.33 9.64
CA GLY A 241 -2.83 5.67 9.90
C GLY A 241 -2.96 4.27 9.29
N TYR A 242 -2.29 3.98 8.18
CA TYR A 242 -2.26 2.63 7.58
C TYR A 242 -1.00 1.85 7.96
N ARG A 243 -0.03 2.54 8.51
CA ARG A 243 1.29 2.02 8.83
C ARG A 243 1.26 1.14 10.07
N ALA A 244 1.67 -0.12 9.91
CA ALA A 244 1.85 -1.03 11.03
C ALA A 244 2.89 -0.50 12.03
N PRO A 245 2.73 -0.75 13.35
CA PRO A 245 3.66 -0.31 14.38
C PRO A 245 5.11 -0.68 14.10
N LYS A 246 5.38 -1.86 13.57
CA LYS A 246 6.75 -2.30 13.20
C LYS A 246 7.35 -1.49 12.06
N ILE A 247 6.56 -1.09 11.06
CA ILE A 247 7.05 -0.20 9.99
C ILE A 247 7.36 1.19 10.56
N PHE A 248 6.60 1.67 11.54
CA PHE A 248 6.93 2.90 12.25
C PHE A 248 8.27 2.79 12.99
N GLN A 249 8.50 1.67 13.70
CA GLN A 249 9.78 1.42 14.37
C GLN A 249 10.94 1.36 13.38
N LEU A 250 10.74 0.73 12.23
CA LEU A 250 11.71 0.70 11.15
C LEU A 250 12.05 2.11 10.64
N SER A 251 11.05 2.95 10.38
CA SER A 251 11.27 4.32 9.90
C SER A 251 12.05 5.16 10.93
N VAL A 252 11.77 5.00 12.23
CA VAL A 252 12.51 5.66 13.32
C VAL A 252 13.96 5.15 13.38
N ALA A 253 14.17 3.83 13.28
CA ALA A 253 15.52 3.25 13.29
C ALA A 253 16.35 3.73 12.09
N LYS A 254 15.71 3.82 10.90
CA LYS A 254 16.32 4.34 9.66
C LYS A 254 16.73 5.80 9.84
N ALA A 255 15.85 6.67 10.34
CA ALA A 255 16.16 8.08 10.59
C ALA A 255 17.35 8.25 11.56
N ARG A 256 17.33 7.52 12.68
CA ARG A 256 18.43 7.54 13.66
C ARG A 256 19.76 7.04 13.09
N TYR A 257 19.72 6.06 12.18
CA TYR A 257 20.95 5.62 11.54
C TYR A 257 21.48 6.65 10.53
N ILE A 258 20.61 7.37 9.82
CA ILE A 258 21.01 8.47 8.93
C ILE A 258 21.69 9.59 9.71
N GLU A 259 21.18 9.93 10.91
CA GLU A 259 21.76 10.94 11.81
C GLU A 259 23.11 10.51 12.37
N GLU A 260 23.20 9.25 12.81
CA GLU A 260 24.40 8.70 13.45
C GLU A 260 24.81 7.40 12.75
N ARG A 261 25.68 7.43 11.77
CA ARG A 261 26.14 6.26 11.00
C ARG A 261 27.11 5.37 11.81
N THR A 262 26.66 4.92 12.99
CA THR A 262 27.41 4.03 13.87
C THR A 262 27.03 2.56 13.66
N ALA A 263 27.92 1.63 13.94
CA ALA A 263 27.65 0.19 13.87
C ALA A 263 26.52 -0.23 14.85
N ARG A 264 26.36 0.46 15.98
CA ARG A 264 25.23 0.24 16.92
C ARG A 264 23.90 0.60 16.27
N ARG A 265 23.78 1.78 15.64
CA ARG A 265 22.57 2.21 14.94
C ARG A 265 22.26 1.33 13.73
N ALA A 266 23.30 0.90 13.00
CA ALA A 266 23.17 -0.09 11.95
C ALA A 266 22.53 -1.39 12.47
N GLY A 267 23.03 -1.94 13.58
CA GLY A 267 22.44 -3.12 14.22
C GLY A 267 20.96 -2.96 14.56
N LEU A 268 20.57 -1.83 15.16
CA LEU A 268 19.17 -1.53 15.48
C LEU A 268 18.28 -1.40 14.22
N LEU A 269 18.79 -0.79 13.16
CA LEU A 269 18.07 -0.72 11.88
C LEU A 269 17.83 -2.13 11.30
N LEU A 270 18.88 -2.96 11.30
CA LEU A 270 18.80 -4.33 10.80
C LEU A 270 17.86 -5.22 11.63
N GLU A 271 17.82 -5.03 12.96
CA GLU A 271 16.84 -5.68 13.84
C GLU A 271 15.40 -5.25 13.51
N ALA A 272 15.19 -3.95 13.25
CA ALA A 272 13.88 -3.43 12.88
C ALA A 272 13.39 -3.99 11.53
N VAL A 273 14.28 -4.15 10.53
CA VAL A 273 13.95 -4.81 9.26
C VAL A 273 13.53 -6.26 9.48
N LYS A 274 14.26 -7.01 10.29
CA LYS A 274 13.93 -8.41 10.64
C LYS A 274 12.62 -8.57 11.41
N ALA A 275 12.17 -7.53 12.10
CA ALA A 275 10.91 -7.54 12.82
C ALA A 275 9.68 -7.45 11.89
N ILE A 276 9.86 -7.03 10.64
CA ILE A 276 8.79 -6.97 9.64
C ILE A 276 8.33 -8.39 9.31
N THR A 277 7.03 -8.59 9.32
CA THR A 277 6.39 -9.88 9.07
C THR A 277 5.23 -9.71 8.10
N PRO A 278 4.68 -10.79 7.55
CA PRO A 278 3.46 -10.74 6.75
C PRO A 278 2.28 -10.02 7.40
N ALA A 279 2.23 -9.99 8.73
CA ALA A 279 1.26 -9.24 9.51
C ALA A 279 1.25 -7.73 9.21
N THR A 280 2.32 -7.19 8.65
CA THR A 280 2.43 -5.78 8.26
C THR A 280 1.39 -5.37 7.22
N ASP A 281 1.27 -6.13 6.13
CA ASP A 281 0.28 -5.84 5.08
C ASP A 281 -1.14 -6.18 5.53
N LEU A 282 -1.32 -7.21 6.35
CA LEU A 282 -2.61 -7.53 6.99
C LEU A 282 -3.10 -6.38 7.86
N TYR A 283 -2.19 -5.75 8.64
CA TYR A 283 -2.53 -4.57 9.42
C TYR A 283 -3.12 -3.46 8.53
N SER A 284 -2.47 -3.17 7.43
CA SER A 284 -2.91 -2.13 6.49
C SER A 284 -4.26 -2.47 5.84
N CYS A 285 -4.49 -3.74 5.46
CA CYS A 285 -5.78 -4.19 4.92
C CYS A 285 -6.94 -3.95 5.90
N ILE A 286 -6.76 -4.24 7.18
CA ILE A 286 -7.79 -4.02 8.20
C ILE A 286 -8.02 -2.54 8.45
N GLN A 287 -6.98 -1.70 8.40
CA GLN A 287 -7.16 -0.25 8.44
C GLN A 287 -7.94 0.27 7.22
N VAL A 288 -7.69 -0.30 6.03
CA VAL A 288 -8.49 -0.01 4.82
C VAL A 288 -9.96 -0.37 5.07
N MET A 289 -10.25 -1.56 5.59
CA MET A 289 -11.63 -1.97 5.92
C MET A 289 -12.31 -0.95 6.82
N PHE A 290 -11.68 -0.58 7.91
CA PHE A 290 -12.26 0.37 8.85
C PHE A 290 -12.49 1.74 8.19
N ARG A 291 -11.54 2.21 7.38
CA ARG A 291 -11.69 3.45 6.59
C ARG A 291 -12.89 3.39 5.64
N LEU A 292 -13.12 2.25 4.98
CA LEU A 292 -14.25 2.04 4.07
C LEU A 292 -15.59 2.12 4.79
N LEU A 293 -15.69 1.58 6.00
CA LEU A 293 -16.89 1.52 6.81
C LEU A 293 -17.13 2.79 7.63
N TYR A 294 -16.10 3.21 8.36
CA TYR A 294 -16.20 4.27 9.34
C TYR A 294 -15.91 5.67 8.77
N GLY A 295 -15.17 5.74 7.68
CA GLY A 295 -14.77 6.99 7.02
C GLY A 295 -13.41 7.53 7.46
N GLU A 296 -12.78 6.97 8.49
CA GLU A 296 -11.45 7.32 9.02
C GLU A 296 -10.68 6.07 9.39
N VAL A 297 -9.36 6.17 9.50
CA VAL A 297 -8.51 5.10 10.03
C VAL A 297 -8.65 4.98 11.55
N TYR A 298 -8.50 3.78 12.07
CA TYR A 298 -8.55 3.54 13.51
C TYR A 298 -7.25 3.98 14.19
N LYS A 299 -7.34 4.87 15.16
CA LYS A 299 -6.19 5.46 15.85
C LYS A 299 -5.80 4.74 17.14
N GLY A 300 -6.71 3.95 17.73
CA GLY A 300 -6.47 3.27 19.00
C GLY A 300 -6.42 4.20 20.22
N ASP A 301 -6.83 5.44 20.08
CA ASP A 301 -6.79 6.50 21.09
C ASP A 301 -8.05 6.57 21.99
N GLY A 302 -8.95 5.59 21.85
CA GLY A 302 -10.24 5.58 22.56
C GLY A 302 -11.32 6.48 21.96
N SER A 303 -11.02 7.18 20.87
CA SER A 303 -12.00 8.06 20.20
C SER A 303 -13.13 7.30 19.52
N VAL A 304 -12.95 6.00 19.24
CA VAL A 304 -13.91 5.09 18.61
C VAL A 304 -14.46 4.13 19.66
N ASN A 305 -15.78 4.05 19.75
CA ASN A 305 -16.52 3.11 20.58
C ASN A 305 -17.68 2.48 19.81
N ILE A 306 -18.39 1.55 20.41
CA ILE A 306 -19.51 0.82 19.82
C ILE A 306 -20.59 1.75 19.30
N GLU A 307 -21.04 2.71 20.11
CA GLU A 307 -22.09 3.67 19.77
C GLU A 307 -21.73 4.49 18.52
N LYS A 308 -20.51 4.99 18.45
CA LYS A 308 -20.03 5.73 17.27
C LYS A 308 -19.91 4.86 16.02
N ILE A 309 -19.54 3.59 16.17
CA ILE A 309 -19.51 2.65 15.04
C ILE A 309 -20.94 2.45 14.53
N GLN A 310 -21.91 2.19 15.43
CA GLN A 310 -23.31 2.05 15.07
C GLN A 310 -23.86 3.31 14.39
N GLU A 311 -23.62 4.48 14.97
CA GLU A 311 -24.05 5.77 14.43
C GLU A 311 -23.53 5.98 12.99
N ARG A 312 -22.26 5.65 12.75
CA ARG A 312 -21.63 5.89 11.44
C ARG A 312 -21.93 4.83 10.40
N THR A 313 -22.12 3.59 10.79
CA THR A 313 -22.29 2.46 9.86
C THR A 313 -23.74 1.97 9.76
N GLY A 314 -24.59 2.29 10.74
CA GLY A 314 -25.96 1.79 10.84
C GLY A 314 -26.05 0.30 11.17
N CYS A 315 -24.97 -0.32 11.67
CA CYS A 315 -24.95 -1.74 11.99
C CYS A 315 -25.53 -2.06 13.38
N SER A 316 -25.79 -3.32 13.66
CA SER A 316 -26.19 -3.79 14.98
C SER A 316 -25.06 -3.65 16.00
N GLU A 317 -25.40 -3.71 17.29
CA GLU A 317 -24.42 -3.65 18.38
C GLU A 317 -23.39 -4.79 18.28
N SER A 318 -23.83 -6.03 18.05
CA SER A 318 -22.95 -7.17 17.89
C SER A 318 -21.96 -7.04 16.72
N VAL A 319 -22.38 -6.42 15.62
CA VAL A 319 -21.49 -6.10 14.50
C VAL A 319 -20.47 -5.01 14.90
N ALA A 320 -20.92 -3.97 15.60
CA ALA A 320 -20.06 -2.89 16.07
C ALA A 320 -19.02 -3.38 17.08
N GLU A 321 -19.42 -4.28 18.01
CA GLU A 321 -18.52 -4.94 18.97
C GLU A 321 -17.46 -5.76 18.24
N LYS A 322 -17.86 -6.57 17.25
CA LYS A 322 -16.91 -7.37 16.47
C LYS A 322 -15.96 -6.51 15.68
N LEU A 323 -16.41 -5.44 15.06
CA LEU A 323 -15.55 -4.47 14.36
C LEU A 323 -14.51 -3.86 15.32
N LEU A 324 -14.96 -3.42 16.50
CA LEU A 324 -14.05 -2.85 17.49
C LEU A 324 -13.05 -3.87 18.03
N GLU A 325 -13.46 -5.12 18.24
CA GLU A 325 -12.57 -6.23 18.61
C GLU A 325 -11.49 -6.44 17.54
N MET A 326 -11.89 -6.53 16.26
CA MET A 326 -10.96 -6.68 15.14
C MET A 326 -9.95 -5.53 15.10
N MET A 327 -10.39 -4.29 15.31
CA MET A 327 -9.49 -3.13 15.33
C MET A 327 -8.51 -3.16 16.49
N LYS A 328 -8.94 -3.56 17.69
CA LYS A 328 -8.08 -3.71 18.85
C LYS A 328 -7.03 -4.82 18.65
N LYS A 329 -7.44 -5.95 18.08
CA LYS A 329 -6.55 -7.05 17.71
C LYS A 329 -5.53 -6.61 16.66
N ASN A 330 -5.99 -5.87 15.64
CA ASN A 330 -5.13 -5.29 14.61
C ASN A 330 -4.11 -4.30 15.20
N GLY A 331 -4.53 -3.40 16.10
CA GLY A 331 -3.66 -2.44 16.76
C GLY A 331 -2.50 -3.06 17.56
N LYS A 332 -2.67 -4.31 18.00
CA LYS A 332 -1.62 -5.11 18.66
C LYS A 332 -0.80 -5.98 17.69
N GLU A 333 -1.06 -5.89 16.36
CA GLU A 333 -0.46 -6.74 15.34
C GLU A 333 -0.64 -8.25 15.62
N GLU A 334 -1.81 -8.64 16.15
CA GLU A 334 -2.09 -10.04 16.52
C GLU A 334 -2.47 -10.92 15.32
N TYR A 335 -2.92 -10.35 14.19
CA TYR A 335 -3.14 -11.12 12.96
C TYR A 335 -1.82 -11.56 12.35
N ARG A 336 -1.66 -12.86 12.16
CA ARG A 336 -0.43 -13.49 11.62
C ARG A 336 -0.62 -14.03 10.22
N THR A 337 -1.85 -14.40 9.87
CA THR A 337 -2.20 -15.00 8.57
C THR A 337 -3.46 -14.36 8.03
N ALA A 338 -3.64 -14.44 6.71
CA ALA A 338 -4.87 -14.00 6.04
C ALA A 338 -6.08 -14.84 6.50
N ASP A 339 -5.87 -16.12 6.83
CA ASP A 339 -6.95 -16.98 7.32
C ASP A 339 -7.51 -16.55 8.68
N GLU A 340 -6.67 -15.99 9.57
CA GLU A 340 -7.16 -15.43 10.81
C GLU A 340 -8.06 -14.20 10.57
N VAL A 341 -7.72 -13.38 9.58
CA VAL A 341 -8.57 -12.25 9.17
C VAL A 341 -9.88 -12.77 8.56
N ARG A 342 -9.82 -13.75 7.64
CA ARG A 342 -11.01 -14.34 7.01
C ARG A 342 -11.98 -14.95 8.05
N LYS A 343 -11.46 -15.60 9.10
CA LYS A 343 -12.30 -16.09 10.20
C LYS A 343 -13.12 -14.99 10.84
N ASP A 344 -12.47 -13.87 11.15
CA ASP A 344 -13.15 -12.73 11.75
C ASP A 344 -14.13 -12.06 10.77
N LEU A 345 -13.81 -12.01 9.46
CA LEU A 345 -14.73 -11.52 8.42
C LEU A 345 -15.97 -12.42 8.27
N GLU A 346 -15.84 -13.72 8.35
CA GLU A 346 -16.96 -14.66 8.30
C GLU A 346 -17.89 -14.51 9.52
N ILE A 347 -17.33 -14.26 10.70
CA ILE A 347 -18.13 -13.94 11.88
C ILE A 347 -18.89 -12.63 11.66
N LEU A 348 -18.21 -11.60 11.20
CA LEU A 348 -18.80 -10.29 10.91
C LEU A 348 -19.94 -10.40 9.88
N LYS A 349 -19.75 -11.15 8.80
CA LYS A 349 -20.74 -11.43 7.76
C LYS A 349 -21.98 -12.15 8.33
N THR A 350 -21.75 -13.10 9.20
CA THR A 350 -22.82 -13.85 9.85
C THR A 350 -23.65 -12.97 10.78
N LEU A 351 -23.00 -12.12 11.57
CA LEU A 351 -23.69 -11.15 12.45
C LEU A 351 -24.47 -10.10 11.66
N GLN A 352 -24.00 -9.73 10.47
CA GLN A 352 -24.65 -8.75 9.60
C GLN A 352 -25.90 -9.27 8.89
N GLN A 353 -26.09 -10.60 8.77
CA GLN A 353 -27.28 -11.17 8.10
C GLN A 353 -28.56 -10.78 8.83
N LYS A 354 -29.29 -9.78 8.26
CA LYS A 354 -30.53 -9.25 8.84
C LYS A 354 -31.65 -10.29 8.80
N GLY A 355 -32.42 -10.37 9.89
CA GLY A 355 -33.62 -11.22 10.00
C GLY A 355 -33.35 -12.67 10.40
N ALA A 356 -32.12 -13.06 10.61
CA ALA A 356 -31.84 -14.35 11.19
C ALA A 356 -32.03 -14.29 12.71
N HIS A 357 -32.89 -15.17 13.23
CA HIS A 357 -33.01 -15.38 14.66
C HIS A 357 -31.62 -15.73 15.24
N PRO A 358 -31.22 -15.24 16.44
CA PRO A 358 -29.91 -15.53 17.03
C PRO A 358 -29.53 -17.02 17.01
N GLN A 359 -30.50 -17.92 17.16
CA GLN A 359 -30.28 -19.35 17.08
C GLN A 359 -29.90 -19.81 15.66
N VAL A 360 -30.45 -19.21 14.60
CA VAL A 360 -30.12 -19.53 13.20
C VAL A 360 -28.69 -19.07 12.87
N ILE A 361 -28.28 -17.92 13.40
CA ILE A 361 -26.90 -17.42 13.29
C ILE A 361 -25.93 -18.40 13.98
N LEU A 362 -26.27 -18.85 15.18
CA LEU A 362 -25.50 -19.81 15.97
C LEU A 362 -25.38 -21.15 15.26
N ASP A 363 -26.47 -21.64 14.67
CA ASP A 363 -26.49 -22.91 13.96
C ASP A 363 -25.75 -22.85 12.63
N ALA A 364 -25.86 -21.74 11.89
CA ALA A 364 -25.07 -21.46 10.68
C ALA A 364 -23.57 -21.35 11.00
N LEU A 365 -23.20 -20.69 12.10
CA LEU A 365 -21.82 -20.62 12.61
C LEU A 365 -21.30 -22.02 12.97
N LYS A 366 -22.08 -22.83 13.69
CA LYS A 366 -21.70 -24.18 14.07
C LYS A 366 -21.52 -25.12 12.86
N GLU A 367 -22.35 -24.98 11.84
CA GLU A 367 -22.28 -25.78 10.62
C GLU A 367 -21.07 -25.43 9.76
N LYS A 368 -20.80 -24.12 9.57
CA LYS A 368 -19.58 -23.63 8.90
C LYS A 368 -18.31 -24.03 9.64
N LEU A 369 -18.36 -24.10 10.95
CA LEU A 369 -17.24 -24.43 11.82
C LEU A 369 -16.96 -25.94 11.90
N LYS A 370 -17.96 -26.79 11.82
CA LYS A 370 -17.79 -28.26 11.68
C LYS A 370 -16.92 -28.63 10.48
N ASN A 371 -16.97 -27.82 9.42
CA ASN A 371 -16.26 -28.09 8.18
C ASN A 371 -14.85 -27.47 8.11
N LYS A 372 -14.44 -26.64 9.09
CA LYS A 372 -13.20 -25.85 9.03
C LYS A 372 -12.36 -25.81 10.31
N THR A 373 -12.49 -26.71 11.25
CA THR A 373 -11.67 -26.78 12.50
C THR A 373 -11.38 -25.40 13.15
N ILE A 374 -12.40 -24.60 13.40
CA ILE A 374 -12.26 -23.27 14.00
C ILE A 374 -12.71 -23.37 15.46
N GLU A 375 -11.83 -23.06 16.40
CA GLU A 375 -12.23 -22.85 17.79
C GLU A 375 -13.08 -21.56 17.89
N ILE A 376 -14.31 -21.71 18.36
CA ILE A 376 -15.21 -20.59 18.62
C ILE A 376 -14.81 -19.99 19.96
N ASP A 377 -14.59 -18.67 19.99
CA ASP A 377 -14.55 -17.96 21.26
C ASP A 377 -15.94 -18.08 21.92
N GLU A 378 -16.03 -18.85 23.03
CA GLU A 378 -17.26 -19.07 23.77
C GLU A 378 -17.92 -17.78 24.28
N ARG A 379 -17.16 -16.69 24.37
CA ARG A 379 -17.67 -15.35 24.77
C ARG A 379 -18.62 -14.79 23.70
N LEU A 380 -18.31 -14.94 22.41
CA LEU A 380 -19.18 -14.53 21.30
C LEU A 380 -20.48 -15.32 21.28
N LEU A 381 -20.40 -16.64 21.58
CA LEU A 381 -21.56 -17.51 21.68
C LEU A 381 -22.48 -17.13 22.85
N ASN A 382 -21.92 -16.65 23.95
CA ASN A 382 -22.68 -16.22 25.13
C ASN A 382 -23.30 -14.83 24.93
N GLN A 383 -22.68 -13.92 24.20
CA GLN A 383 -23.27 -12.62 23.83
C GLN A 383 -24.54 -12.80 23.00
N VAL A 384 -24.50 -13.66 21.96
CA VAL A 384 -25.70 -13.97 21.14
C VAL A 384 -26.84 -14.62 21.94
N LYS A 385 -26.54 -15.25 23.08
CA LYS A 385 -27.56 -15.87 23.97
C LYS A 385 -28.19 -14.90 24.98
N CYS A 386 -27.54 -13.76 25.27
CA CYS A 386 -28.02 -12.80 26.25
C CYS A 386 -28.96 -11.73 25.68
N GLU A 387 -29.14 -11.65 24.37
CA GLU A 387 -30.06 -10.72 23.70
C GLU A 387 -31.50 -11.28 23.51
N ASN A 388 -31.88 -12.34 24.26
CA ASN A 388 -33.25 -12.88 24.30
C ASN A 388 -33.97 -12.55 25.60
#